data_bb3a8cee80e61a27d4d25ca178f7e339
#
_entry.id   bb3a8cee80e61a27d4d25ca178f7e339
#
_cell.length_a   1.000
_cell.length_b   1.000
_cell.length_c   1.000
_cell.angle_alpha   90.00
_cell.angle_beta   90.00
_cell.angle_gamma   90.00
#
_symmetry.space_group_name_H-M   'P 1'
#
loop_
_entity.id
_entity.type
_entity.pdbx_description
1 polymer ?
#
loop_
_entity_poly.entity_id
_entity_poly.type
_entity_poly.pdbx_seq_one_letter_code
_entity_poly.pdbx_strand_id
1 'polypeptide(L)'
;ENILNIIREKFKKHIITLHLKDLSSGTLLTITNFIDLMKETYPDNKYADKTWRSYTIRLIRWLELTGFLQPATEPNTWIYKDLGSPKTSVMSRRRTSNFFVPRITPQLFISIYPQIAGKNLQELINDGRTNKALEILKKFELIDNEFILDIKDFESVVYAKANSEFSIQAMLEIKELYSADKLSGQALGKLLKEKYDLKWTDVTTQYSGNKLNSWAKWVKSYEVKNE
;
A
#
# COMPACT_ATOMS: atom_id res chain seq x y z
N GLU A 1 6.99 17.47 19.80
CA GLU A 1 8.16 16.95 19.07
C GLU A 1 7.67 15.97 18.00
N ASN A 2 8.10 16.15 16.74
CA ASN A 2 7.60 15.33 15.64
C ASN A 2 8.13 13.89 15.78
N ILE A 3 7.27 12.89 15.79
CA ILE A 3 7.60 11.45 15.91
C ILE A 3 8.71 11.04 14.93
N LEU A 4 8.71 11.59 13.71
CA LEU A 4 9.75 11.33 12.72
C LEU A 4 11.14 11.79 13.17
N ASN A 5 11.25 12.88 13.94
CA ASN A 5 12.51 13.33 14.47
C ASN A 5 13.04 12.39 15.56
N ILE A 6 12.15 11.89 16.43
CA ILE A 6 12.52 10.89 17.45
C ILE A 6 13.04 9.61 16.79
N ILE A 7 12.34 9.11 15.77
CA ILE A 7 12.75 7.92 15.02
C ILE A 7 14.09 8.16 14.33
N ARG A 8 14.28 9.33 13.69
CA ARG A 8 15.54 9.71 13.04
C ARG A 8 16.71 9.73 14.01
N GLU A 9 16.54 10.32 15.18
CA GLU A 9 17.61 10.36 16.20
C GLU A 9 17.99 8.96 16.70
N LYS A 10 17.03 8.05 16.83
CA LYS A 10 17.30 6.63 17.14
C LYS A 10 18.04 5.94 15.99
N PHE A 11 17.62 6.19 14.75
CA PHE A 11 18.27 5.60 13.57
C PHE A 11 19.70 6.11 13.36
N LYS A 12 20.04 7.33 13.76
CA LYS A 12 21.43 7.82 13.73
C LYS A 12 22.40 6.92 14.50
N LYS A 13 21.90 6.21 15.52
CA LYS A 13 22.69 5.31 16.38
C LYS A 13 22.58 3.85 15.93
N HIS A 14 21.77 3.56 14.93
CA HIS A 14 21.62 2.19 14.43
C HIS A 14 22.87 1.76 13.68
N ILE A 15 23.34 0.52 13.94
CA ILE A 15 24.62 0.02 13.42
C ILE A 15 24.74 0.16 11.89
N ILE A 16 23.66 -0.17 11.15
CA ILE A 16 23.66 -0.02 9.69
C ILE A 16 23.84 1.45 9.27
N THR A 17 23.23 2.37 9.99
CA THR A 17 23.39 3.81 9.70
C THR A 17 24.82 4.30 10.01
N LEU A 18 25.45 3.71 11.01
CA LEU A 18 26.86 4.00 11.30
C LEU A 18 27.76 3.55 10.14
N HIS A 19 27.54 2.34 9.59
CA HIS A 19 28.27 1.89 8.39
C HIS A 19 27.98 2.77 7.16
N LEU A 20 26.76 3.26 7.00
CA LEU A 20 26.43 4.18 5.89
C LEU A 20 27.15 5.53 6.00
N LYS A 21 27.52 5.98 7.21
CA LYS A 21 28.28 7.23 7.41
C LYS A 21 29.70 7.19 6.85
N ASP A 22 30.26 6.00 6.69
CA ASP A 22 31.57 5.82 6.08
C ASP A 22 31.54 6.03 4.56
N LEU A 23 30.31 6.09 3.98
CA LEU A 23 30.10 6.38 2.58
C LEU A 23 30.00 7.88 2.33
N SER A 24 30.49 8.33 1.18
CA SER A 24 30.29 9.70 0.74
C SER A 24 28.81 9.98 0.44
N SER A 25 28.34 11.18 0.78
CA SER A 25 27.01 11.62 0.38
C SER A 25 26.88 11.60 -1.15
N GLY A 26 25.80 11.03 -1.67
CA GLY A 26 25.62 10.82 -3.10
C GLY A 26 25.98 9.41 -3.58
N THR A 27 26.57 8.55 -2.73
CA THR A 27 26.85 7.14 -3.09
C THR A 27 25.58 6.41 -3.50
N LEU A 28 25.63 5.73 -4.66
CA LEU A 28 24.58 4.88 -5.13
C LEU A 28 24.67 3.50 -4.48
N LEU A 29 23.56 3.02 -3.94
CA LEU A 29 23.44 1.74 -3.25
C LEU A 29 22.32 0.92 -3.88
N THR A 30 22.63 -0.32 -4.20
CA THR A 30 21.63 -1.30 -4.69
C THR A 30 21.09 -2.14 -3.54
N ILE A 31 20.01 -2.87 -3.78
CA ILE A 31 19.48 -3.82 -2.79
C ILE A 31 20.52 -4.89 -2.42
N THR A 32 21.39 -5.28 -3.36
CA THR A 32 22.48 -6.24 -3.12
C THR A 32 23.50 -5.70 -2.14
N ASN A 33 23.93 -4.45 -2.31
CA ASN A 33 24.85 -3.79 -1.37
C ASN A 33 24.28 -3.76 0.05
N PHE A 34 22.97 -3.53 0.21
CA PHE A 34 22.32 -3.56 1.52
C PHE A 34 22.23 -4.98 2.10
N ILE A 35 21.97 -6.00 1.28
CA ILE A 35 21.97 -7.39 1.74
C ILE A 35 23.35 -7.79 2.23
N ASP A 36 24.39 -7.44 1.49
CA ASP A 36 25.79 -7.75 1.85
C ASP A 36 26.16 -7.04 3.16
N LEU A 37 25.84 -5.75 3.28
CA LEU A 37 26.04 -4.98 4.50
C LEU A 37 25.32 -5.60 5.71
N MET A 38 24.07 -6.08 5.50
CA MET A 38 23.31 -6.76 6.56
C MET A 38 23.98 -8.07 6.98
N LYS A 39 24.48 -8.87 6.03
CA LYS A 39 25.19 -10.12 6.31
C LYS A 39 26.51 -9.88 7.05
N GLU A 40 27.25 -8.85 6.67
CA GLU A 40 28.48 -8.43 7.34
C GLU A 40 28.23 -7.93 8.77
N THR A 41 27.14 -7.18 8.95
CA THR A 41 26.77 -6.61 10.26
C THR A 41 26.28 -7.68 11.24
N TYR A 42 25.66 -8.75 10.74
CA TYR A 42 25.06 -9.82 11.54
C TYR A 42 25.57 -11.21 11.10
N PRO A 43 26.86 -11.51 11.24
CA PRO A 43 27.48 -12.72 10.67
C PRO A 43 26.95 -14.03 11.29
N ASP A 44 26.48 -13.98 12.53
CA ASP A 44 25.94 -15.16 13.23
C ASP A 44 24.55 -15.60 12.72
N ASN A 45 23.88 -14.75 11.97
CA ASN A 45 22.53 -14.99 11.48
C ASN A 45 22.56 -15.74 10.14
N LYS A 46 22.35 -17.06 10.16
CA LYS A 46 22.31 -17.91 8.97
C LYS A 46 20.92 -17.94 8.31
N TYR A 47 20.40 -16.79 7.90
CA TYR A 47 19.10 -16.74 7.21
C TYR A 47 19.24 -17.10 5.73
N ALA A 48 18.15 -17.65 5.16
CA ALA A 48 18.03 -17.83 3.71
C ALA A 48 18.00 -16.46 3.00
N ASP A 49 18.47 -16.40 1.76
CA ASP A 49 18.53 -15.13 0.99
C ASP A 49 17.20 -14.40 0.88
N LYS A 50 16.10 -15.16 0.77
CA LYS A 50 14.74 -14.58 0.77
C LYS A 50 14.44 -13.83 2.08
N THR A 51 14.90 -14.32 3.20
CA THR A 51 14.73 -13.71 4.52
C THR A 51 15.57 -12.45 4.64
N TRP A 52 16.85 -12.52 4.25
CA TRP A 52 17.72 -11.34 4.18
C TRP A 52 17.12 -10.24 3.32
N ARG A 53 16.65 -10.59 2.12
CA ARG A 53 15.99 -9.63 1.22
C ARG A 53 14.76 -8.97 1.86
N SER A 54 13.93 -9.73 2.58
CA SER A 54 12.75 -9.21 3.26
C SER A 54 13.11 -8.22 4.37
N TYR A 55 14.10 -8.52 5.20
CA TYR A 55 14.56 -7.61 6.24
C TYR A 55 15.22 -6.36 5.66
N THR A 56 16.05 -6.52 4.64
CA THR A 56 16.68 -5.40 3.93
C THR A 56 15.67 -4.43 3.34
N ILE A 57 14.61 -4.92 2.70
CA ILE A 57 13.55 -4.06 2.15
C ILE A 57 12.86 -3.25 3.26
N ARG A 58 12.61 -3.86 4.43
CA ARG A 58 12.02 -3.15 5.57
C ARG A 58 12.95 -2.07 6.11
N LEU A 59 14.22 -2.39 6.25
CA LEU A 59 15.25 -1.45 6.69
C LEU A 59 15.36 -0.26 5.72
N ILE A 60 15.46 -0.51 4.42
CA ILE A 60 15.53 0.52 3.39
C ILE A 60 14.34 1.48 3.50
N ARG A 61 13.12 0.96 3.72
CA ARG A 61 11.93 1.80 3.92
C ARG A 61 12.05 2.73 5.13
N TRP A 62 12.63 2.26 6.22
CA TRP A 62 12.89 3.10 7.39
C TRP A 62 13.96 4.14 7.10
N LEU A 63 15.02 3.80 6.39
CA LEU A 63 16.07 4.72 5.98
C LEU A 63 15.55 5.78 5.00
N GLU A 64 14.66 5.42 4.08
CA GLU A 64 13.94 6.39 3.23
C GLU A 64 13.06 7.32 4.06
N LEU A 65 12.25 6.77 4.96
CA LEU A 65 11.34 7.56 5.82
C LEU A 65 12.10 8.56 6.69
N THR A 66 13.26 8.16 7.18
CA THR A 66 14.11 9.00 8.03
C THR A 66 15.04 9.94 7.24
N GLY A 67 15.06 9.83 5.91
CA GLY A 67 15.78 10.71 5.00
C GLY A 67 17.26 10.36 4.79
N PHE A 68 17.73 9.21 5.32
CA PHE A 68 19.08 8.69 5.06
C PHE A 68 19.27 8.19 3.63
N LEU A 69 18.17 7.76 2.99
CA LEU A 69 18.18 7.30 1.62
C LEU A 69 17.16 8.07 0.78
N GLN A 70 17.53 8.30 -0.46
CA GLN A 70 16.66 8.83 -1.50
C GLN A 70 16.62 7.82 -2.65
N PRO A 71 15.43 7.39 -3.16
CA PRO A 71 15.37 6.57 -4.35
C PRO A 71 16.08 7.23 -5.52
N ALA A 72 16.88 6.47 -6.24
CA ALA A 72 17.50 6.89 -7.48
C ALA A 72 16.55 6.69 -8.68
N THR A 73 16.98 7.10 -9.87
CA THR A 73 16.23 6.93 -11.11
C THR A 73 16.11 5.46 -11.49
N GLU A 74 17.16 4.68 -11.21
CA GLU A 74 17.18 3.25 -11.49
C GLU A 74 16.38 2.44 -10.46
N PRO A 75 15.66 1.38 -10.89
CA PRO A 75 14.91 0.52 -9.98
C PRO A 75 15.81 -0.15 -8.94
N ASN A 76 15.33 -0.24 -7.70
CA ASN A 76 16.03 -0.87 -6.57
C ASN A 76 17.41 -0.27 -6.25
N THR A 77 17.57 1.03 -6.54
CA THR A 77 18.78 1.80 -6.30
C THR A 77 18.45 3.03 -5.46
N TRP A 78 19.34 3.38 -4.54
CA TRP A 78 19.17 4.51 -3.62
C TRP A 78 20.44 5.34 -3.57
N ILE A 79 20.26 6.62 -3.34
CA ILE A 79 21.33 7.58 -3.09
C ILE A 79 21.43 7.78 -1.58
N TYR A 80 22.59 7.53 -1.01
CA TYR A 80 22.87 7.88 0.38
C TYR A 80 22.92 9.40 0.54
N LYS A 81 22.25 9.92 1.56
CA LYS A 81 22.26 11.33 1.94
C LYS A 81 22.87 11.49 3.31
N ASP A 82 23.90 12.28 3.40
CA ASP A 82 24.43 12.67 4.70
C ASP A 82 23.40 13.51 5.46
N LEU A 83 23.31 13.31 6.78
CA LEU A 83 22.27 13.82 7.64
C LEU A 83 22.43 15.28 8.05
N GLY A 84 23.01 16.10 7.21
CA GLY A 84 22.93 17.53 7.37
C GLY A 84 21.50 18.01 7.11
N SER A 85 20.78 18.40 8.14
CA SER A 85 19.49 19.10 8.15
C SER A 85 18.26 18.35 7.61
N PRO A 86 17.13 18.41 8.31
CA PRO A 86 15.90 17.78 7.88
C PRO A 86 15.35 18.52 6.67
N LYS A 87 15.69 18.09 5.48
CA LYS A 87 14.82 18.36 4.35
C LYS A 87 13.58 17.52 4.60
N THR A 88 12.52 18.17 5.00
CA THR A 88 11.14 17.69 4.95
C THR A 88 10.76 17.46 3.48
N SER A 89 11.42 16.54 2.81
CA SER A 89 10.78 15.81 1.74
C SER A 89 10.22 14.55 2.37
N VAL A 90 9.01 14.66 2.89
CA VAL A 90 8.10 13.54 2.72
C VAL A 90 8.19 13.25 1.23
N MET A 91 9.07 12.34 0.83
CA MET A 91 8.85 11.65 -0.42
C MET A 91 7.56 10.89 -0.19
N SER A 92 6.44 11.60 -0.41
CA SER A 92 5.37 10.92 -1.06
C SER A 92 6.08 10.17 -2.19
N ARG A 93 6.32 8.84 -2.06
CA ARG A 93 6.16 8.05 -3.26
C ARG A 93 5.01 8.74 -3.90
N ARG A 94 5.23 9.43 -5.02
CA ARG A 94 4.13 9.76 -5.89
C ARG A 94 3.44 8.42 -5.98
N ARG A 95 2.42 8.24 -5.14
CA ARG A 95 1.41 7.24 -5.41
C ARG A 95 1.00 7.65 -6.80
N THR A 96 1.64 7.01 -7.76
CA THR A 96 1.27 7.13 -9.13
C THR A 96 -0.14 6.61 -9.11
N SER A 97 -1.02 7.57 -9.07
CA SER A 97 -2.44 7.49 -9.09
C SER A 97 -3.11 7.43 -7.71
N ASN A 98 -4.12 8.25 -7.57
CA ASN A 98 -5.25 8.11 -6.64
C ASN A 98 -6.04 6.79 -6.87
N PHE A 99 -5.37 5.76 -7.41
CA PHE A 99 -5.98 4.51 -7.80
C PHE A 99 -6.05 3.60 -6.57
N PHE A 100 -7.15 3.72 -5.86
CA PHE A 100 -7.42 2.89 -4.70
C PHE A 100 -7.80 1.47 -5.14
N VAL A 101 -7.15 0.46 -4.57
CA VAL A 101 -7.49 -0.95 -4.80
C VAL A 101 -7.95 -1.56 -3.48
N PRO A 102 -9.26 -1.86 -3.32
CA PRO A 102 -9.76 -2.54 -2.14
C PRO A 102 -9.09 -3.91 -1.98
N ARG A 103 -8.55 -4.20 -0.80
CA ARG A 103 -7.79 -5.44 -0.58
C ARG A 103 -8.62 -6.67 -0.27
N ILE A 104 -9.91 -6.49 -0.01
CA ILE A 104 -10.89 -7.57 0.21
C ILE A 104 -12.06 -7.42 -0.77
N THR A 105 -12.84 -8.50 -0.93
CA THR A 105 -14.04 -8.47 -1.78
C THR A 105 -15.17 -7.73 -1.08
N PRO A 106 -16.14 -7.17 -1.82
CA PRO A 106 -17.29 -6.48 -1.20
C PRO A 106 -18.06 -7.38 -0.25
N GLN A 107 -18.31 -8.65 -0.59
CA GLN A 107 -19.03 -9.60 0.27
C GLN A 107 -18.30 -9.81 1.61
N LEU A 108 -16.98 -9.98 1.58
CA LEU A 108 -16.19 -10.12 2.80
C LEU A 108 -16.20 -8.81 3.62
N PHE A 109 -16.11 -7.66 2.96
CA PHE A 109 -16.18 -6.36 3.62
C PHE A 109 -17.52 -6.17 4.35
N ILE A 110 -18.64 -6.44 3.66
CA ILE A 110 -19.99 -6.35 4.22
C ILE A 110 -20.17 -7.34 5.39
N SER A 111 -19.61 -8.55 5.30
CA SER A 111 -19.72 -9.56 6.38
C SER A 111 -18.89 -9.23 7.63
N ILE A 112 -17.80 -8.46 7.49
CA ILE A 112 -16.97 -8.01 8.62
C ILE A 112 -17.63 -6.83 9.35
N TYR A 113 -18.29 -5.95 8.61
CA TYR A 113 -18.79 -4.69 9.15
C TYR A 113 -19.64 -4.83 10.43
N PRO A 114 -20.63 -5.74 10.52
CA PRO A 114 -21.44 -5.87 11.74
C PRO A 114 -20.64 -6.19 13.01
N GLN A 115 -19.43 -6.74 12.85
CA GLN A 115 -18.58 -7.11 13.97
C GLN A 115 -17.75 -5.91 14.49
N ILE A 116 -17.63 -4.86 13.69
CA ILE A 116 -16.78 -3.70 13.97
C ILE A 116 -17.54 -2.37 14.01
N ALA A 117 -18.80 -2.33 13.56
CA ALA A 117 -19.65 -1.14 13.59
C ALA A 117 -19.79 -0.57 15.01
N GLY A 118 -19.72 0.74 15.15
CA GLY A 118 -19.82 1.46 16.42
C GLY A 118 -18.60 1.32 17.35
N LYS A 119 -17.59 0.52 16.99
CA LYS A 119 -16.41 0.33 17.82
C LYS A 119 -15.35 1.41 17.61
N ASN A 120 -14.58 1.71 18.67
CA ASN A 120 -13.38 2.51 18.58
C ASN A 120 -12.26 1.70 17.87
N LEU A 121 -11.45 2.38 17.05
CA LEU A 121 -10.34 1.76 16.33
C LEU A 121 -9.31 1.09 17.25
N GLN A 122 -9.16 1.58 18.48
CA GLN A 122 -8.23 1.03 19.47
C GLN A 122 -8.73 -0.30 20.08
N GLU A 123 -10.04 -0.56 20.03
CA GLU A 123 -10.67 -1.77 20.56
C GLU A 123 -10.68 -2.91 19.54
N LEU A 124 -10.30 -2.63 18.31
CA LEU A 124 -10.35 -3.63 17.23
C LEU A 124 -9.21 -4.61 17.34
N ILE A 125 -9.56 -5.88 17.12
CA ILE A 125 -8.57 -6.94 17.01
C ILE A 125 -7.67 -6.65 15.80
N ASN A 126 -6.37 -6.58 16.03
CA ASN A 126 -5.38 -6.34 14.98
C ASN A 126 -5.15 -7.59 14.14
N ASP A 127 -6.14 -7.99 13.36
CA ASP A 127 -6.02 -9.07 12.39
C ASP A 127 -5.95 -8.54 10.94
N GLY A 128 -5.43 -9.39 10.05
CA GLY A 128 -5.21 -8.98 8.67
C GLY A 128 -6.49 -8.75 7.86
N ARG A 129 -7.67 -9.20 8.31
CA ARG A 129 -8.96 -8.98 7.64
C ARG A 129 -9.56 -7.65 8.09
N THR A 130 -9.59 -7.41 9.38
CA THR A 130 -10.04 -6.14 9.99
C THR A 130 -9.22 -4.96 9.46
N ASN A 131 -7.89 -5.09 9.41
CA ASN A 131 -7.04 -4.03 8.88
C ASN A 131 -7.34 -3.67 7.41
N LYS A 132 -7.66 -4.67 6.57
CA LYS A 132 -8.06 -4.41 5.18
C LYS A 132 -9.46 -3.78 5.07
N ALA A 133 -10.37 -4.14 5.97
CA ALA A 133 -11.68 -3.49 6.05
C ALA A 133 -11.54 -2.03 6.49
N LEU A 134 -10.68 -1.74 7.46
CA LEU A 134 -10.39 -0.37 7.90
C LEU A 134 -9.81 0.52 6.80
N GLU A 135 -8.98 -0.02 5.89
CA GLU A 135 -8.50 0.74 4.72
C GLU A 135 -9.67 1.21 3.84
N ILE A 136 -10.69 0.36 3.65
CA ILE A 136 -11.88 0.70 2.85
C ILE A 136 -12.77 1.69 3.61
N LEU A 137 -13.01 1.48 4.91
CA LEU A 137 -13.79 2.41 5.74
C LEU A 137 -13.17 3.81 5.74
N LYS A 138 -11.85 3.91 5.88
CA LYS A 138 -11.13 5.19 5.79
C LYS A 138 -11.27 5.84 4.41
N LYS A 139 -11.14 5.05 3.35
CA LYS A 139 -11.28 5.56 1.98
C LYS A 139 -12.69 6.05 1.67
N PHE A 140 -13.70 5.39 2.23
CA PHE A 140 -15.11 5.72 2.06
C PHE A 140 -15.62 6.75 3.09
N GLU A 141 -14.73 7.24 3.97
CA GLU A 141 -15.06 8.22 5.01
C GLU A 141 -16.15 7.71 5.97
N LEU A 142 -16.06 6.44 6.34
CA LEU A 142 -17.00 5.77 7.25
C LEU A 142 -16.44 5.61 8.66
N ILE A 143 -15.46 6.46 9.02
CA ILE A 143 -14.87 6.57 10.35
C ILE A 143 -14.94 8.03 10.77
N ASP A 144 -15.50 8.29 11.96
CA ASP A 144 -15.55 9.59 12.57
C ASP A 144 -14.92 9.55 13.98
N ASN A 145 -13.99 10.48 14.27
CA ASN A 145 -13.33 10.62 15.57
C ASN A 145 -12.85 9.30 16.19
N GLU A 146 -12.17 8.46 15.40
CA GLU A 146 -11.69 7.12 15.77
C GLU A 146 -12.79 6.05 15.97
N PHE A 147 -14.05 6.36 15.74
CA PHE A 147 -15.16 5.41 15.77
C PHE A 147 -15.62 5.02 14.37
N ILE A 148 -15.91 3.74 14.18
CA ILE A 148 -16.56 3.26 12.96
C ILE A 148 -18.03 3.63 13.05
N LEU A 149 -18.54 4.33 12.01
CA LEU A 149 -19.94 4.72 11.97
C LEU A 149 -20.85 3.48 12.02
N ASP A 150 -21.87 3.52 12.84
CA ASP A 150 -22.94 2.50 12.87
C ASP A 150 -24.06 2.92 11.91
N ILE A 151 -24.11 2.26 10.75
CA ILE A 151 -24.99 2.64 9.63
C ILE A 151 -26.02 1.54 9.42
N LYS A 152 -27.31 1.87 9.55
CA LYS A 152 -28.42 0.92 9.41
C LYS A 152 -28.50 0.29 8.02
N ASP A 153 -28.35 1.07 6.97
CA ASP A 153 -28.33 0.61 5.57
C ASP A 153 -26.91 0.67 4.99
N PHE A 154 -26.02 -0.08 5.63
CA PHE A 154 -24.59 -0.06 5.30
C PHE A 154 -24.33 -0.44 3.85
N GLU A 155 -25.04 -1.44 3.32
CA GLU A 155 -24.82 -1.95 1.96
C GLU A 155 -25.13 -0.88 0.91
N SER A 156 -26.20 -0.10 1.10
CA SER A 156 -26.55 1.03 0.23
C SER A 156 -25.50 2.14 0.26
N VAL A 157 -25.02 2.49 1.46
CA VAL A 157 -23.96 3.50 1.62
C VAL A 157 -22.65 3.04 0.96
N VAL A 158 -22.28 1.78 1.16
CA VAL A 158 -21.08 1.20 0.50
C VAL A 158 -21.25 1.18 -1.01
N TYR A 159 -22.45 0.86 -1.52
CA TYR A 159 -22.73 0.93 -2.95
C TYR A 159 -22.53 2.34 -3.49
N ALA A 160 -23.10 3.37 -2.86
CA ALA A 160 -22.94 4.75 -3.29
C ALA A 160 -21.48 5.20 -3.31
N LYS A 161 -20.71 4.87 -2.27
CA LYS A 161 -19.27 5.16 -2.18
C LYS A 161 -18.46 4.38 -3.22
N ALA A 162 -18.71 3.10 -3.40
CA ALA A 162 -18.04 2.26 -4.39
C ALA A 162 -18.36 2.71 -5.82
N ASN A 163 -19.59 3.07 -6.10
CA ASN A 163 -20.03 3.58 -7.40
C ASN A 163 -19.43 4.96 -7.72
N SER A 164 -19.03 5.75 -6.73
CA SER A 164 -18.31 7.02 -6.92
C SER A 164 -16.78 6.86 -6.93
N GLU A 165 -16.24 5.69 -6.55
CA GLU A 165 -14.79 5.49 -6.46
C GLU A 165 -14.16 5.33 -7.85
N PHE A 166 -13.22 6.21 -8.17
CA PHE A 166 -12.58 6.30 -9.49
C PHE A 166 -12.03 4.96 -10.00
N SER A 167 -11.36 4.19 -9.16
CA SER A 167 -10.73 2.92 -9.58
C SER A 167 -11.77 1.83 -9.93
N ILE A 168 -12.92 1.85 -9.28
CA ILE A 168 -14.03 0.92 -9.54
C ILE A 168 -14.72 1.36 -10.83
N GLN A 169 -14.98 2.66 -11.01
CA GLN A 169 -15.52 3.21 -12.26
C GLN A 169 -14.60 2.93 -13.46
N ALA A 170 -13.29 3.11 -13.28
CA ALA A 170 -12.31 2.76 -14.32
C ALA A 170 -12.38 1.27 -14.73
N MET A 171 -12.64 0.36 -13.78
CA MET A 171 -12.84 -1.05 -14.08
C MET A 171 -14.16 -1.29 -14.83
N LEU A 172 -15.25 -0.62 -14.44
CA LEU A 172 -16.54 -0.69 -15.13
C LEU A 172 -16.41 -0.22 -16.57
N GLU A 173 -15.78 0.93 -16.79
CA GLU A 173 -15.52 1.49 -18.12
C GLU A 173 -14.72 0.54 -19.02
N ILE A 174 -13.66 -0.09 -18.49
CA ILE A 174 -12.90 -1.08 -19.25
C ILE A 174 -13.77 -2.28 -19.62
N LYS A 175 -14.61 -2.74 -18.71
CA LYS A 175 -15.51 -3.87 -18.98
C LYS A 175 -16.50 -3.56 -20.11
N GLU A 176 -17.00 -2.34 -20.16
CA GLU A 176 -17.91 -1.88 -21.22
C GLU A 176 -17.17 -1.75 -22.55
N LEU A 177 -16.06 -1.01 -22.58
CA LEU A 177 -15.30 -0.75 -23.81
C LEU A 177 -14.83 -2.02 -24.55
N TYR A 178 -14.46 -3.04 -23.78
CA TYR A 178 -13.91 -4.29 -24.36
C TYR A 178 -14.92 -5.43 -24.36
N SER A 179 -16.21 -5.18 -24.03
CA SER A 179 -17.23 -6.25 -23.82
C SER A 179 -16.67 -7.40 -22.98
N ALA A 180 -15.98 -7.01 -21.88
CA ALA A 180 -14.97 -7.83 -21.22
C ALA A 180 -15.52 -8.68 -20.06
N ASP A 181 -16.79 -9.07 -20.07
CA ASP A 181 -17.37 -9.86 -19.00
C ASP A 181 -16.73 -11.25 -18.84
N LYS A 182 -16.13 -11.76 -19.90
CA LYS A 182 -15.42 -13.05 -19.93
C LYS A 182 -13.92 -12.94 -19.62
N LEU A 183 -13.36 -11.72 -19.54
CA LEU A 183 -11.94 -11.57 -19.28
C LEU A 183 -11.59 -11.90 -17.83
N SER A 184 -10.42 -12.52 -17.66
CA SER A 184 -9.85 -12.76 -16.33
C SER A 184 -9.49 -11.44 -15.64
N GLY A 185 -9.47 -11.44 -14.31
CA GLY A 185 -9.02 -10.27 -13.56
C GLY A 185 -7.60 -9.85 -13.91
N GLN A 186 -6.72 -10.79 -14.30
CA GLN A 186 -5.38 -10.48 -14.77
C GLN A 186 -5.41 -9.70 -16.09
N ALA A 187 -6.23 -10.11 -17.06
CA ALA A 187 -6.36 -9.41 -18.33
C ALA A 187 -6.94 -8.00 -18.13
N LEU A 188 -7.98 -7.88 -17.30
CA LEU A 188 -8.57 -6.59 -16.91
C LEU A 188 -7.55 -5.69 -16.20
N GLY A 189 -6.74 -6.26 -15.31
CA GLY A 189 -5.66 -5.53 -14.64
C GLY A 189 -4.60 -4.99 -15.60
N LYS A 190 -4.26 -5.74 -16.67
CA LYS A 190 -3.35 -5.28 -17.71
C LYS A 190 -3.94 -4.10 -18.47
N LEU A 191 -5.20 -4.18 -18.89
CA LEU A 191 -5.89 -3.08 -19.56
C LEU A 191 -5.96 -1.81 -18.70
N LEU A 192 -6.24 -1.95 -17.39
CA LEU A 192 -6.17 -0.82 -16.46
C LEU A 192 -4.76 -0.23 -16.37
N LYS A 193 -3.74 -1.10 -16.24
CA LYS A 193 -2.35 -0.67 -16.15
C LYS A 193 -1.94 0.15 -17.37
N GLU A 194 -2.30 -0.30 -18.56
CA GLU A 194 -2.00 0.37 -19.82
C GLU A 194 -2.77 1.69 -19.97
N LYS A 195 -4.10 1.65 -19.75
CA LYS A 195 -4.96 2.84 -19.95
C LYS A 195 -4.61 3.99 -19.01
N TYR A 196 -4.23 3.68 -17.76
CA TYR A 196 -3.98 4.69 -16.71
C TYR A 196 -2.49 4.84 -16.35
N ASP A 197 -1.58 4.29 -17.15
CA ASP A 197 -0.11 4.30 -16.93
C ASP A 197 0.26 3.89 -15.48
N LEU A 198 -0.38 2.83 -14.96
CA LEU A 198 -0.16 2.41 -13.58
C LEU A 198 1.18 1.67 -13.46
N LYS A 199 2.00 2.07 -12.50
CA LYS A 199 3.32 1.45 -12.26
C LYS A 199 3.20 0.15 -11.44
N TRP A 200 2.29 -0.72 -11.83
CA TRP A 200 2.06 -2.01 -11.18
C TRP A 200 3.04 -3.07 -11.69
N THR A 201 3.55 -3.89 -10.76
CA THR A 201 4.21 -5.16 -11.13
C THR A 201 3.18 -6.16 -11.65
N ASP A 202 3.61 -7.23 -12.29
CA ASP A 202 2.67 -8.25 -12.80
C ASP A 202 1.83 -8.89 -11.69
N VAL A 203 2.44 -9.14 -10.53
CA VAL A 203 1.74 -9.65 -9.35
C VAL A 203 0.69 -8.64 -8.86
N THR A 204 1.06 -7.37 -8.77
CA THR A 204 0.12 -6.30 -8.40
C THR A 204 -0.99 -6.15 -9.41
N THR A 205 -0.68 -6.25 -10.70
CA THR A 205 -1.64 -6.16 -11.82
C THR A 205 -2.70 -7.25 -11.72
N GLN A 206 -2.29 -8.49 -11.51
CA GLN A 206 -3.22 -9.62 -11.34
C GLN A 206 -4.07 -9.45 -10.08
N TYR A 207 -3.45 -9.13 -8.95
CA TYR A 207 -4.15 -8.95 -7.68
C TYR A 207 -5.17 -7.80 -7.77
N SER A 208 -4.75 -6.64 -8.24
CA SER A 208 -5.59 -5.45 -8.36
C SER A 208 -6.74 -5.66 -9.34
N GLY A 209 -6.46 -6.26 -10.50
CA GLY A 209 -7.48 -6.60 -11.48
C GLY A 209 -8.56 -7.54 -10.92
N ASN A 210 -8.17 -8.57 -10.17
CA ASN A 210 -9.13 -9.48 -9.53
C ASN A 210 -10.00 -8.74 -8.49
N LYS A 211 -9.40 -7.89 -7.65
CA LYS A 211 -10.15 -7.17 -6.61
C LYS A 211 -11.10 -6.13 -7.20
N LEU A 212 -10.63 -5.31 -8.11
CA LEU A 212 -11.48 -4.31 -8.77
C LEU A 212 -12.59 -4.95 -9.60
N ASN A 213 -12.33 -6.06 -10.29
CA ASN A 213 -13.37 -6.81 -11.00
C ASN A 213 -14.46 -7.34 -10.04
N SER A 214 -14.07 -7.81 -8.85
CA SER A 214 -15.04 -8.24 -7.82
C SER A 214 -15.94 -7.09 -7.37
N TRP A 215 -15.38 -5.91 -7.14
CA TRP A 215 -16.13 -4.71 -6.77
C TRP A 215 -17.02 -4.20 -7.90
N ALA A 216 -16.50 -4.14 -9.13
CA ALA A 216 -17.28 -3.73 -10.30
C ALA A 216 -18.48 -4.67 -10.56
N LYS A 217 -18.29 -5.99 -10.42
CA LYS A 217 -19.39 -6.96 -10.52
C LYS A 217 -20.43 -6.76 -9.43
N TRP A 218 -20.00 -6.49 -8.21
CA TRP A 218 -20.89 -6.25 -7.10
C TRP A 218 -21.73 -4.97 -7.30
N VAL A 219 -21.10 -3.87 -7.73
CA VAL A 219 -21.81 -2.61 -8.06
C VAL A 219 -22.89 -2.87 -9.11
N LYS A 220 -22.56 -3.50 -10.25
CA LYS A 220 -23.55 -3.85 -11.28
C LYS A 220 -24.67 -4.74 -10.75
N SER A 221 -24.36 -5.72 -9.92
CA SER A 221 -25.39 -6.62 -9.38
C SER A 221 -26.30 -5.93 -8.34
N TYR A 222 -25.79 -4.92 -7.65
CA TYR A 222 -26.59 -4.13 -6.72
C TYR A 222 -27.57 -3.21 -7.46
N GLU A 223 -27.16 -2.59 -8.56
CA GLU A 223 -28.01 -1.80 -9.44
C GLU A 223 -29.21 -2.62 -9.92
N VAL A 224 -28.96 -3.77 -10.56
CA VAL A 224 -30.02 -4.66 -11.09
C VAL A 224 -31.00 -5.17 -10.03
N LYS A 225 -30.59 -5.25 -8.76
CA LYS A 225 -31.46 -5.72 -7.69
C LYS A 225 -32.39 -4.64 -7.14
N ASN A 226 -32.05 -3.37 -7.35
CA ASN A 226 -32.75 -2.25 -6.75
C ASN A 226 -33.43 -1.35 -7.81
N GLU A 227 -33.36 -1.72 -9.10
CA GLU A 227 -34.22 -1.25 -10.19
C GLU A 227 -35.55 -2.03 -10.19
#